data_7048fd2a6e95cd48529c954ccba14f15
#
_entry.id   7048fd2a6e95cd48529c954ccba14f15
#
_cell.length_a   1.000
_cell.length_b   1.000
_cell.length_c   1.000
_cell.angle_alpha   90.00
_cell.angle_beta   90.00
_cell.angle_gamma   90.00
#
_symmetry.space_group_name_H-M   'P 1'
#
loop_
_entity.id
_entity.type
_entity.pdbx_description
1 polymer ?
#
loop_
_entity_poly.entity_id
_entity_poly.type
_entity_poly.pdbx_seq_one_letter_code
_entity_poly.pdbx_strand_id
1 'polypeptide(L)'
;MDKNITHCTRREFVAAASVTLAGTALGSTTTRMKDKAMMRIGFHTDAFNSSYWSFEKCLKWAQANGVHFIECGLIDGVSWIHGLGYQPHVALYEDPLLLRRKMEKYGVRFSQVDAAFPLSGKDGPMYGVPYVLKSIPWAKLAGCERIATTDGLHKPEGLSDDEAMDMMKRSYGRIIEVAEAYEMIINIEVHGYFTTNPDMMEKMLAFCDSPYLRMNMDTGNTYIAGQDPVAFCDRFKKKVTHVHVKDVSKSLAAAVLGKQTGIAVSNCAIGDGVNAGNIRKVLTILRDIGYDGVLSMECEGAGGPMIEKSLAWLRRTLRELNIPTDG
;
A
#
# COMPACT_ATOMS: atom_id res chain seq x y z
N MET A 1 -14.70 -60.97 20.36
CA MET A 1 -13.73 -60.05 21.03
C MET A 1 -14.13 -58.63 20.64
N ASP A 2 -15.05 -58.08 21.45
CA ASP A 2 -15.55 -56.73 21.28
C ASP A 2 -14.53 -55.72 21.83
N LYS A 3 -14.23 -54.68 21.03
CA LYS A 3 -13.57 -53.45 21.53
C LYS A 3 -14.52 -52.31 21.33
N ASN A 4 -15.19 -51.92 22.41
CA ASN A 4 -15.91 -50.68 22.55
C ASN A 4 -15.00 -49.47 22.37
N ILE A 5 -15.30 -48.63 21.36
CA ILE A 5 -14.70 -47.27 21.21
C ILE A 5 -15.74 -46.31 21.75
N THR A 6 -15.50 -45.76 22.92
CA THR A 6 -16.27 -44.70 23.53
C THR A 6 -15.97 -43.35 22.83
N HIS A 7 -16.97 -42.78 22.15
CA HIS A 7 -16.90 -41.43 21.62
C HIS A 7 -17.05 -40.41 22.77
N CYS A 8 -15.98 -39.70 23.05
CA CYS A 8 -15.99 -38.53 23.93
C CYS A 8 -16.54 -37.34 23.17
N THR A 9 -17.69 -36.77 23.59
CA THR A 9 -18.30 -35.62 22.97
C THR A 9 -17.76 -34.30 23.55
N ARG A 10 -17.67 -33.29 22.70
CA ARG A 10 -17.14 -31.93 22.94
C ARG A 10 -17.80 -31.13 24.08
N ARG A 11 -18.70 -31.72 24.87
CA ARG A 11 -19.46 -31.05 25.94
C ARG A 11 -18.97 -31.25 27.37
N GLU A 12 -17.99 -32.10 27.61
CA GLU A 12 -17.54 -32.43 28.97
C GLU A 12 -16.24 -31.73 29.44
N PHE A 13 -15.75 -30.74 28.68
CA PHE A 13 -14.49 -30.04 29.02
C PHE A 13 -14.69 -28.62 29.60
N VAL A 14 -15.90 -28.23 29.99
CA VAL A 14 -16.21 -26.88 30.51
C VAL A 14 -16.85 -26.90 31.89
N ALA A 15 -16.48 -27.81 32.76
CA ALA A 15 -16.98 -27.78 34.14
C ALA A 15 -15.93 -28.26 35.15
N ALA A 16 -14.87 -27.48 35.35
CA ALA A 16 -14.06 -27.51 36.58
C ALA A 16 -12.97 -26.42 36.55
N ALA A 17 -13.27 -25.20 37.03
CA ALA A 17 -12.35 -24.30 37.74
C ALA A 17 -13.04 -22.95 38.01
N SER A 18 -14.00 -22.96 38.93
CA SER A 18 -14.40 -21.72 39.61
C SER A 18 -13.80 -21.77 41.01
N VAL A 19 -12.64 -21.19 41.22
CA VAL A 19 -12.11 -20.85 42.54
C VAL A 19 -12.18 -19.34 42.67
N THR A 20 -13.08 -18.89 43.54
CA THR A 20 -13.25 -17.50 43.94
C THR A 20 -12.07 -17.09 44.81
N LEU A 21 -11.23 -16.20 44.35
CA LEU A 21 -10.28 -15.43 45.19
C LEU A 21 -10.73 -13.98 45.21
N ALA A 22 -11.36 -13.61 46.30
CA ALA A 22 -11.56 -12.22 46.65
C ALA A 22 -10.22 -11.61 47.11
N GLY A 23 -9.60 -10.87 46.18
CA GLY A 23 -8.39 -10.09 46.45
C GLY A 23 -8.71 -8.61 46.24
N THR A 24 -8.50 -7.83 47.28
CA THR A 24 -8.64 -6.36 47.37
C THR A 24 -7.92 -5.68 46.23
N ALA A 25 -8.68 -5.01 45.35
CA ALA A 25 -8.16 -4.21 44.28
C ALA A 25 -7.58 -2.90 44.83
N LEU A 26 -6.27 -2.86 45.05
CA LEU A 26 -5.51 -1.61 45.05
C LEU A 26 -5.41 -1.16 43.59
N GLY A 27 -6.16 -0.10 43.28
CA GLY A 27 -6.19 0.50 41.94
C GLY A 27 -4.83 1.11 41.59
N SER A 28 -3.99 0.32 40.95
CA SER A 28 -2.88 0.84 40.15
C SER A 28 -3.44 1.16 38.77
N THR A 29 -3.79 2.41 38.54
CA THR A 29 -3.96 2.97 37.18
C THR A 29 -2.58 3.01 36.53
N THR A 30 -2.08 1.88 36.09
CA THR A 30 -1.02 1.84 35.06
C THR A 30 -1.65 2.42 33.80
N THR A 31 -1.44 3.70 33.57
CA THR A 31 -1.59 4.32 32.26
C THR A 31 -0.67 3.51 31.33
N ARG A 32 -1.25 2.55 30.61
CA ARG A 32 -0.56 1.84 29.53
C ARG A 32 -0.10 2.92 28.57
N MET A 33 1.19 3.29 28.64
CA MET A 33 1.79 4.14 27.62
C MET A 33 1.44 3.44 26.30
N LYS A 34 0.62 4.10 25.47
CA LYS A 34 0.42 3.64 24.09
C LYS A 34 1.82 3.53 23.51
N ASP A 35 2.23 2.32 23.16
CA ASP A 35 3.46 2.13 22.41
C ASP A 35 3.41 3.14 21.27
N LYS A 36 4.46 3.98 21.17
CA LYS A 36 4.50 4.98 20.10
C LYS A 36 4.37 4.23 18.78
N ALA A 37 3.36 4.61 17.99
CA ALA A 37 3.18 4.06 16.66
C ALA A 37 4.50 4.16 15.89
N MET A 38 4.90 3.07 15.26
CA MET A 38 6.17 2.95 14.55
C MET A 38 5.91 2.94 13.05
N MET A 39 6.48 3.91 12.33
CA MET A 39 6.42 3.92 10.87
C MET A 39 7.58 3.11 10.30
N ARG A 40 7.28 2.17 9.40
CA ARG A 40 8.26 1.28 8.78
C ARG A 40 8.69 1.86 7.44
N ILE A 41 9.96 1.66 7.07
CA ILE A 41 10.46 2.11 5.78
C ILE A 41 10.43 0.94 4.79
N GLY A 42 9.87 1.20 3.61
CA GLY A 42 9.88 0.30 2.45
C GLY A 42 10.23 1.05 1.17
N PHE A 43 10.18 0.36 0.06
CA PHE A 43 10.34 0.97 -1.25
C PHE A 43 9.54 0.24 -2.31
N HIS A 44 9.08 1.00 -3.32
CA HIS A 44 8.51 0.48 -4.53
C HIS A 44 9.63 0.18 -5.54
N THR A 45 9.49 -0.90 -6.30
CA THR A 45 10.52 -1.28 -7.28
C THR A 45 10.63 -0.32 -8.46
N ASP A 46 9.69 0.59 -8.64
CA ASP A 46 9.77 1.70 -9.58
C ASP A 46 11.00 2.60 -9.34
N ALA A 47 11.54 2.62 -8.12
CA ALA A 47 12.82 3.24 -7.83
C ALA A 47 13.97 2.71 -8.71
N PHE A 48 13.85 1.50 -9.27
CA PHE A 48 14.84 0.84 -10.13
C PHE A 48 14.41 0.75 -11.59
N ASN A 49 13.40 1.46 -11.97
CA ASN A 49 12.70 1.48 -13.22
C ASN A 49 13.63 1.56 -14.48
N SER A 50 14.64 2.32 -14.52
CA SER A 50 15.55 2.44 -15.67
C SER A 50 16.90 1.74 -15.47
N SER A 51 17.04 0.90 -14.45
CA SER A 51 18.34 0.37 -14.04
C SER A 51 18.55 -1.11 -14.35
N TYR A 52 17.58 -1.77 -14.98
CA TYR A 52 17.62 -3.21 -15.33
C TYR A 52 17.93 -4.12 -14.13
N TRP A 53 17.44 -3.78 -12.95
CA TRP A 53 17.59 -4.60 -11.78
C TRP A 53 16.57 -5.74 -11.77
N SER A 54 17.01 -6.95 -11.42
CA SER A 54 16.09 -8.04 -11.12
C SER A 54 15.48 -7.85 -9.73
N PHE A 55 14.32 -8.49 -9.49
CA PHE A 55 13.69 -8.50 -8.18
C PHE A 55 14.65 -8.99 -7.08
N GLU A 56 15.45 -10.02 -7.36
CA GLU A 56 16.45 -10.51 -6.41
C GLU A 56 17.56 -9.49 -6.12
N LYS A 57 17.94 -8.67 -7.10
CA LYS A 57 18.91 -7.59 -6.88
C LYS A 57 18.32 -6.53 -5.93
N CYS A 58 17.01 -6.25 -6.04
CA CYS A 58 16.31 -5.38 -5.09
C CYS A 58 16.28 -5.96 -3.69
N LEU A 59 16.06 -7.28 -3.52
CA LEU A 59 16.13 -7.95 -2.22
C LEU A 59 17.52 -7.84 -1.59
N LYS A 60 18.59 -8.03 -2.37
CA LYS A 60 19.97 -7.86 -1.90
C LYS A 60 20.25 -6.43 -1.45
N TRP A 61 19.77 -5.45 -2.22
CA TRP A 61 19.90 -4.05 -1.85
C TRP A 61 19.15 -3.74 -0.55
N ALA A 62 17.93 -4.23 -0.41
CA ALA A 62 17.11 -4.04 0.79
C ALA A 62 17.81 -4.61 2.03
N GLN A 63 18.31 -5.85 1.96
CA GLN A 63 19.07 -6.49 3.03
C GLN A 63 20.31 -5.69 3.41
N ALA A 64 21.10 -5.24 2.42
CA ALA A 64 22.33 -4.50 2.65
C ALA A 64 22.07 -3.12 3.29
N ASN A 65 20.89 -2.54 3.10
CA ASN A 65 20.50 -1.24 3.61
C ASN A 65 19.57 -1.30 4.84
N GLY A 66 19.29 -2.50 5.38
CA GLY A 66 18.39 -2.67 6.54
C GLY A 66 16.96 -2.22 6.24
N VAL A 67 16.48 -2.43 5.00
CA VAL A 67 15.09 -2.16 4.60
C VAL A 67 14.34 -3.49 4.51
N HIS A 68 13.24 -3.62 5.24
CA HIS A 68 12.54 -4.89 5.40
C HIS A 68 11.25 -5.01 4.59
N PHE A 69 10.84 -3.94 3.90
CA PHE A 69 9.59 -3.90 3.16
C PHE A 69 9.83 -3.52 1.70
N ILE A 70 9.19 -4.27 0.81
CA ILE A 70 9.22 -4.07 -0.63
C ILE A 70 7.81 -4.04 -1.18
N GLU A 71 7.60 -3.24 -2.19
CA GLU A 71 6.42 -3.21 -3.02
C GLU A 71 6.83 -3.37 -4.49
N CYS A 72 6.02 -4.05 -5.27
CA CYS A 72 6.24 -4.19 -6.71
C CYS A 72 4.94 -4.40 -7.46
N GLY A 73 4.95 -4.09 -8.75
CA GLY A 73 3.90 -4.47 -9.66
C GLY A 73 3.82 -5.98 -9.86
N LEU A 74 2.59 -6.49 -9.96
CA LEU A 74 2.31 -7.84 -10.42
C LEU A 74 2.10 -7.85 -11.94
N ILE A 75 2.53 -8.90 -12.64
CA ILE A 75 2.37 -9.04 -14.07
C ILE A 75 1.42 -10.20 -14.38
N ASP A 76 0.32 -9.92 -15.06
CA ASP A 76 -0.63 -10.93 -15.58
C ASP A 76 -0.82 -10.80 -17.10
N GLY A 77 0.23 -10.47 -17.84
CA GLY A 77 0.22 -10.38 -19.31
C GLY A 77 -0.60 -9.22 -19.91
N VAL A 78 -1.60 -8.73 -19.20
CA VAL A 78 -2.47 -7.60 -19.61
C VAL A 78 -2.25 -6.32 -18.81
N SER A 79 -1.34 -6.30 -17.86
CA SER A 79 -0.98 -5.09 -17.12
C SER A 79 -0.16 -4.16 -18.02
N TRP A 80 -0.79 -3.15 -18.57
CA TRP A 80 -0.15 -2.21 -19.48
C TRP A 80 0.84 -1.26 -18.79
N ILE A 81 0.65 -0.99 -17.51
CA ILE A 81 1.57 -0.14 -16.72
C ILE A 81 2.90 -0.85 -16.56
N HIS A 82 2.87 -2.15 -16.27
CA HIS A 82 4.04 -2.95 -15.95
C HIS A 82 4.54 -3.81 -17.10
N GLY A 83 3.85 -3.82 -18.24
CA GLY A 83 4.19 -4.63 -19.42
C GLY A 83 5.43 -4.17 -20.21
N LEU A 84 6.08 -3.09 -19.80
CA LEU A 84 7.21 -2.50 -20.51
C LEU A 84 8.58 -3.11 -20.17
N GLY A 85 8.64 -4.06 -19.22
CA GLY A 85 9.82 -4.91 -19.03
C GLY A 85 11.07 -4.26 -18.42
N TYR A 86 10.96 -3.06 -17.89
CA TYR A 86 12.09 -2.33 -17.32
C TYR A 86 12.10 -2.30 -15.79
N GLN A 87 11.03 -2.77 -15.16
CA GLN A 87 10.88 -2.77 -13.72
C GLN A 87 11.02 -4.18 -13.16
N PRO A 88 11.62 -4.35 -11.99
CA PRO A 88 11.71 -5.65 -11.35
C PRO A 88 10.36 -6.04 -10.75
N HIS A 89 9.50 -6.59 -11.58
CA HIS A 89 8.17 -7.07 -11.21
C HIS A 89 8.20 -8.53 -10.79
N VAL A 90 7.05 -8.96 -10.29
CA VAL A 90 6.75 -10.37 -10.03
C VAL A 90 5.56 -10.79 -10.87
N ALA A 91 5.71 -11.92 -11.55
CA ALA A 91 4.62 -12.49 -12.36
C ALA A 91 3.64 -13.28 -11.48
N LEU A 92 2.34 -13.17 -11.77
CA LEU A 92 1.30 -13.92 -11.05
C LEU A 92 1.40 -15.44 -11.23
N TYR A 93 2.17 -15.94 -12.18
CA TYR A 93 2.46 -17.37 -12.35
C TYR A 93 3.67 -17.86 -11.55
N GLU A 94 4.43 -16.97 -10.91
CA GLU A 94 5.41 -17.38 -9.89
C GLU A 94 4.70 -18.02 -8.70
N ASP A 95 5.30 -19.08 -8.16
CA ASP A 95 4.76 -19.71 -6.96
C ASP A 95 4.93 -18.78 -5.75
N PRO A 96 3.85 -18.31 -5.14
CA PRO A 96 3.92 -17.30 -4.08
C PRO A 96 4.58 -17.82 -2.79
N LEU A 97 4.51 -19.14 -2.51
CA LEU A 97 5.15 -19.73 -1.32
C LEU A 97 6.67 -19.82 -1.52
N LEU A 98 7.12 -20.18 -2.73
CA LEU A 98 8.55 -20.21 -3.05
C LEU A 98 9.14 -18.80 -3.03
N LEU A 99 8.42 -17.84 -3.58
CA LEU A 99 8.81 -16.43 -3.56
C LEU A 99 8.91 -15.91 -2.11
N ARG A 100 7.91 -16.15 -1.29
CA ARG A 100 7.92 -15.80 0.13
C ARG A 100 9.14 -16.37 0.85
N ARG A 101 9.42 -17.65 0.69
CA ARG A 101 10.62 -18.31 1.28
C ARG A 101 11.92 -17.68 0.79
N LYS A 102 11.96 -17.27 -0.49
CA LYS A 102 13.10 -16.55 -1.05
C LYS A 102 13.27 -15.19 -0.38
N MET A 103 12.21 -14.42 -0.24
CA MET A 103 12.23 -13.10 0.41
C MET A 103 12.63 -13.19 1.89
N GLU A 104 12.14 -14.19 2.61
CA GLU A 104 12.48 -14.46 4.02
C GLU A 104 13.98 -14.66 4.22
N LYS A 105 14.71 -15.26 3.27
CA LYS A 105 16.18 -15.40 3.33
C LYS A 105 16.92 -14.06 3.31
N TYR A 106 16.31 -13.03 2.73
CA TYR A 106 16.85 -11.67 2.73
C TYR A 106 16.31 -10.80 3.88
N GLY A 107 15.42 -11.34 4.72
CA GLY A 107 14.75 -10.57 5.77
C GLY A 107 13.79 -9.53 5.22
N VAL A 108 13.24 -9.73 4.03
CA VAL A 108 12.35 -8.80 3.33
C VAL A 108 10.98 -9.44 3.14
N ARG A 109 9.94 -8.62 3.25
CA ARG A 109 8.54 -9.02 3.01
C ARG A 109 7.80 -7.95 2.23
N PHE A 110 6.69 -8.31 1.61
CA PHE A 110 5.83 -7.33 0.95
C PHE A 110 5.19 -6.37 1.97
N SER A 111 5.19 -5.08 1.66
CA SER A 111 4.33 -4.09 2.31
C SER A 111 2.97 -4.04 1.64
N GLN A 112 2.97 -4.10 0.33
CA GLN A 112 1.86 -4.06 -0.60
C GLN A 112 2.32 -4.68 -1.91
N VAL A 113 1.40 -5.13 -2.76
CA VAL A 113 1.65 -5.42 -4.17
C VAL A 113 0.75 -4.54 -5.02
N ASP A 114 1.24 -4.12 -6.16
CA ASP A 114 0.51 -3.25 -7.05
C ASP A 114 -0.18 -4.06 -8.14
N ALA A 115 -1.51 -4.00 -8.17
CA ALA A 115 -2.38 -4.54 -9.19
C ALA A 115 -3.10 -3.39 -9.93
N ALA A 116 -2.33 -2.39 -10.33
CA ALA A 116 -2.82 -1.19 -10.99
C ALA A 116 -3.26 -1.49 -12.43
N PHE A 117 -4.56 -1.66 -12.60
CA PHE A 117 -5.21 -1.72 -13.90
C PHE A 117 -6.37 -0.72 -13.91
N PRO A 118 -6.62 -0.02 -15.03
CA PRO A 118 -7.72 0.94 -15.12
C PRO A 118 -9.07 0.29 -14.83
N LEU A 119 -9.71 0.69 -13.73
CA LEU A 119 -11.02 0.15 -13.33
C LEU A 119 -12.20 1.05 -13.80
N SER A 120 -11.91 2.30 -14.20
CA SER A 120 -12.93 3.27 -14.61
C SER A 120 -13.42 3.11 -16.06
N GLY A 121 -12.69 2.39 -16.90
CA GLY A 121 -13.01 2.21 -18.31
C GLY A 121 -13.72 0.88 -18.61
N LYS A 122 -14.07 0.69 -19.88
CA LYS A 122 -14.76 -0.52 -20.37
C LYS A 122 -13.99 -1.82 -20.10
N ASP A 123 -12.66 -1.75 -20.10
CA ASP A 123 -11.79 -2.90 -19.85
C ASP A 123 -11.69 -3.24 -18.35
N GLY A 124 -12.09 -2.35 -17.48
CA GLY A 124 -12.08 -2.56 -16.04
C GLY A 124 -12.79 -3.85 -15.63
N PRO A 125 -14.09 -4.03 -15.95
CA PRO A 125 -14.82 -5.25 -15.60
C PRO A 125 -14.26 -6.51 -16.30
N MET A 126 -13.72 -6.40 -17.52
CA MET A 126 -13.26 -7.54 -18.31
C MET A 126 -11.87 -8.04 -17.92
N TYR A 127 -10.94 -7.13 -17.64
CA TYR A 127 -9.53 -7.45 -17.40
C TYR A 127 -9.07 -7.00 -16.02
N GLY A 128 -9.44 -5.79 -15.61
CA GLY A 128 -9.01 -5.21 -14.34
C GLY A 128 -9.55 -5.97 -13.13
N VAL A 129 -10.85 -6.25 -13.08
CA VAL A 129 -11.46 -7.01 -11.99
C VAL A 129 -10.88 -8.43 -11.90
N PRO A 130 -10.83 -9.25 -12.98
CA PRO A 130 -10.19 -10.56 -12.94
C PRO A 130 -8.72 -10.51 -12.51
N TYR A 131 -7.98 -9.50 -12.94
CA TYR A 131 -6.58 -9.30 -12.54
C TYR A 131 -6.44 -9.07 -11.03
N VAL A 132 -7.21 -8.14 -10.47
CA VAL A 132 -7.21 -7.91 -9.01
C VAL A 132 -7.67 -9.15 -8.25
N LEU A 133 -8.71 -9.83 -8.72
CA LEU A 133 -9.21 -11.06 -8.08
C LEU A 133 -8.18 -12.20 -8.06
N LYS A 134 -7.37 -12.37 -9.11
CA LYS A 134 -6.25 -13.32 -9.13
C LYS A 134 -5.14 -12.91 -8.14
N SER A 135 -4.90 -11.60 -8.01
CA SER A 135 -3.86 -11.06 -7.14
C SER A 135 -4.15 -11.30 -5.66
N ILE A 136 -5.42 -11.35 -5.24
CA ILE A 136 -5.80 -11.51 -3.82
C ILE A 136 -5.26 -12.82 -3.21
N PRO A 137 -5.63 -14.02 -3.70
CA PRO A 137 -5.13 -15.27 -3.11
C PRO A 137 -3.61 -15.41 -3.28
N TRP A 138 -3.05 -14.95 -4.39
CA TRP A 138 -1.62 -14.96 -4.64
C TRP A 138 -0.87 -14.13 -3.60
N ALA A 139 -1.30 -12.89 -3.39
CA ALA A 139 -0.69 -11.98 -2.41
C ALA A 139 -0.78 -12.54 -0.98
N LYS A 140 -1.94 -13.10 -0.60
CA LYS A 140 -2.12 -13.74 0.72
C LYS A 140 -1.12 -14.88 0.95
N LEU A 141 -0.91 -15.74 -0.06
CA LEU A 141 0.07 -16.83 0.01
C LEU A 141 1.52 -16.32 0.03
N ALA A 142 1.79 -15.23 -0.69
CA ALA A 142 3.09 -14.55 -0.66
C ALA A 142 3.37 -13.82 0.66
N GLY A 143 2.41 -13.79 1.60
CA GLY A 143 2.53 -13.12 2.89
C GLY A 143 2.31 -11.61 2.83
N CYS A 144 1.63 -11.14 1.80
CA CYS A 144 1.21 -9.75 1.64
C CYS A 144 -0.23 -9.57 2.14
N GLU A 145 -0.52 -8.44 2.77
CA GLU A 145 -1.83 -8.12 3.33
C GLU A 145 -2.54 -6.97 2.61
N ARG A 146 -1.89 -6.38 1.60
CA ARG A 146 -2.39 -5.18 0.90
C ARG A 146 -2.19 -5.28 -0.59
N ILE A 147 -3.16 -4.79 -1.35
CA ILE A 147 -3.10 -4.64 -2.80
C ILE A 147 -3.44 -3.21 -3.15
N ALA A 148 -2.57 -2.54 -3.93
CA ALA A 148 -2.89 -1.26 -4.55
C ALA A 148 -3.75 -1.48 -5.80
N THR A 149 -4.70 -0.58 -6.00
CA THR A 149 -5.57 -0.48 -7.17
C THR A 149 -5.70 0.97 -7.60
N THR A 150 -6.09 1.21 -8.84
CA THR A 150 -6.28 2.56 -9.38
C THR A 150 -7.55 2.66 -10.21
N ASP A 151 -8.01 3.90 -10.43
CA ASP A 151 -9.12 4.21 -11.33
C ASP A 151 -8.70 4.21 -12.82
N GLY A 152 -7.46 4.57 -13.11
CA GLY A 152 -6.93 4.75 -14.47
C GLY A 152 -6.36 6.14 -14.67
N LEU A 153 -5.60 6.34 -15.77
CA LEU A 153 -4.87 7.59 -16.04
C LEU A 153 -5.78 8.75 -16.42
N HIS A 154 -6.81 8.47 -17.19
CA HIS A 154 -7.66 9.47 -17.81
C HIS A 154 -9.13 9.15 -17.61
N LYS A 155 -9.96 10.19 -17.77
CA LYS A 155 -11.41 9.99 -17.88
C LYS A 155 -11.69 9.02 -19.02
N PRO A 156 -12.51 7.96 -18.79
CA PRO A 156 -12.89 7.05 -19.84
C PRO A 156 -13.65 7.74 -20.97
N GLU A 157 -13.23 7.48 -22.20
CA GLU A 157 -13.91 8.02 -23.37
C GLU A 157 -15.32 7.42 -23.52
N GLY A 158 -16.29 8.27 -23.82
CA GLY A 158 -17.67 7.87 -24.06
C GLY A 158 -18.47 7.51 -22.79
N LEU A 159 -17.94 7.82 -21.59
CA LEU A 159 -18.66 7.71 -20.32
C LEU A 159 -18.76 9.06 -19.62
N SER A 160 -19.88 9.31 -18.97
CA SER A 160 -19.98 10.38 -17.97
C SER A 160 -19.23 9.97 -16.67
N ASP A 161 -18.93 10.95 -15.81
CA ASP A 161 -18.29 10.67 -14.52
C ASP A 161 -19.17 9.75 -13.65
N ASP A 162 -20.49 9.95 -13.67
CA ASP A 162 -21.42 9.15 -12.89
C ASP A 162 -21.48 7.69 -13.40
N GLU A 163 -21.47 7.47 -14.72
CA GLU A 163 -21.43 6.13 -15.31
C GLU A 163 -20.12 5.40 -14.98
N ALA A 164 -18.97 6.10 -15.07
CA ALA A 164 -17.68 5.54 -14.72
C ALA A 164 -17.60 5.21 -13.21
N MET A 165 -18.11 6.10 -12.36
CA MET A 165 -18.19 5.89 -10.92
C MET A 165 -19.08 4.70 -10.56
N ASP A 166 -20.24 4.52 -11.23
CA ASP A 166 -21.13 3.40 -11.01
C ASP A 166 -20.50 2.07 -11.46
N MET A 167 -19.79 2.05 -12.59
CA MET A 167 -19.00 0.90 -13.03
C MET A 167 -17.92 0.53 -12.01
N MET A 168 -17.15 1.50 -11.54
CA MET A 168 -16.13 1.28 -10.52
C MET A 168 -16.74 0.76 -9.22
N LYS A 169 -17.86 1.32 -8.78
CA LYS A 169 -18.58 0.85 -7.58
C LYS A 169 -18.93 -0.63 -7.67
N ARG A 170 -19.43 -1.10 -8.80
CA ARG A 170 -19.74 -2.53 -9.03
C ARG A 170 -18.48 -3.38 -9.04
N SER A 171 -17.42 -2.89 -9.68
CA SER A 171 -16.11 -3.55 -9.74
C SER A 171 -15.50 -3.69 -8.34
N TYR A 172 -15.47 -2.62 -7.56
CA TYR A 172 -14.99 -2.65 -6.18
C TYR A 172 -15.86 -3.51 -5.27
N GLY A 173 -17.21 -3.51 -5.47
CA GLY A 173 -18.09 -4.40 -4.74
C GLY A 173 -17.69 -5.87 -4.89
N ARG A 174 -17.41 -6.32 -6.12
CA ARG A 174 -16.94 -7.67 -6.37
C ARG A 174 -15.53 -7.94 -5.83
N ILE A 175 -14.62 -6.99 -5.95
CA ILE A 175 -13.26 -7.10 -5.42
C ILE A 175 -13.29 -7.21 -3.89
N ILE A 176 -14.07 -6.36 -3.22
CA ILE A 176 -14.13 -6.33 -1.75
C ILE A 176 -14.79 -7.58 -1.19
N GLU A 177 -15.82 -8.13 -1.84
CA GLU A 177 -16.42 -9.43 -1.43
C GLU A 177 -15.36 -10.54 -1.31
N VAL A 178 -14.42 -10.61 -2.27
CA VAL A 178 -13.32 -11.58 -2.23
C VAL A 178 -12.25 -11.17 -1.24
N ALA A 179 -11.92 -9.89 -1.17
CA ALA A 179 -10.92 -9.36 -0.25
C ALA A 179 -11.28 -9.63 1.22
N GLU A 180 -12.56 -9.52 1.58
CA GLU A 180 -13.07 -9.86 2.92
C GLU A 180 -12.85 -11.33 3.26
N ALA A 181 -13.12 -12.24 2.31
CA ALA A 181 -12.91 -13.67 2.52
C ALA A 181 -11.42 -14.05 2.76
N TYR A 182 -10.50 -13.25 2.22
CA TYR A 182 -9.05 -13.43 2.39
C TYR A 182 -8.44 -12.51 3.45
N GLU A 183 -9.24 -11.66 4.11
CA GLU A 183 -8.74 -10.62 5.02
C GLU A 183 -7.63 -9.77 4.36
N MET A 184 -7.90 -9.31 3.13
CA MET A 184 -6.98 -8.55 2.29
C MET A 184 -7.42 -7.10 2.20
N ILE A 185 -6.55 -6.16 2.50
CA ILE A 185 -6.81 -4.72 2.32
C ILE A 185 -6.64 -4.37 0.84
N ILE A 186 -7.63 -3.73 0.27
CA ILE A 186 -7.58 -3.12 -1.05
C ILE A 186 -7.41 -1.62 -0.87
N ASN A 187 -6.27 -1.12 -1.25
CA ASN A 187 -5.96 0.30 -1.23
C ASN A 187 -6.30 0.94 -2.58
N ILE A 188 -7.07 2.01 -2.56
CA ILE A 188 -7.21 2.90 -3.71
C ILE A 188 -6.04 3.88 -3.66
N GLU A 189 -5.24 3.93 -4.70
CA GLU A 189 -4.12 4.85 -4.81
C GLU A 189 -4.55 6.16 -5.44
N VAL A 190 -3.96 7.26 -4.97
CA VAL A 190 -4.07 8.58 -5.61
C VAL A 190 -3.22 8.58 -6.88
N HIS A 191 -3.86 8.40 -8.04
CA HIS A 191 -3.14 8.09 -9.27
C HIS A 191 -3.76 8.74 -10.51
N GLY A 192 -5.07 8.58 -10.74
CA GLY A 192 -5.74 8.92 -11.98
C GLY A 192 -6.74 10.06 -11.86
N TYR A 193 -7.64 10.10 -12.85
CA TYR A 193 -8.60 11.17 -13.01
C TYR A 193 -9.57 11.33 -11.81
N PHE A 194 -10.09 10.21 -11.30
CA PHE A 194 -11.04 10.26 -10.17
C PHE A 194 -10.33 10.32 -8.83
N THR A 195 -9.26 9.55 -8.66
CA THR A 195 -8.58 9.39 -7.37
C THR A 195 -7.78 10.63 -6.96
N THR A 196 -7.36 11.48 -7.92
CA THR A 196 -6.70 12.76 -7.63
C THR A 196 -7.69 13.87 -7.25
N ASN A 197 -8.97 13.70 -7.52
CA ASN A 197 -10.01 14.62 -7.07
C ASN A 197 -10.51 14.20 -5.66
N PRO A 198 -10.37 15.04 -4.62
CA PRO A 198 -10.70 14.64 -3.25
C PRO A 198 -12.19 14.30 -3.05
N ASP A 199 -13.11 14.95 -3.77
CA ASP A 199 -14.54 14.65 -3.64
C ASP A 199 -14.92 13.33 -4.33
N MET A 200 -14.26 13.00 -5.45
CA MET A 200 -14.43 11.71 -6.10
C MET A 200 -13.78 10.58 -5.29
N MET A 201 -12.58 10.82 -4.73
CA MET A 201 -11.91 9.86 -3.86
C MET A 201 -12.75 9.52 -2.62
N GLU A 202 -13.41 10.52 -2.02
CA GLU A 202 -14.32 10.28 -0.89
C GLU A 202 -15.49 9.36 -1.29
N LYS A 203 -16.10 9.60 -2.46
CA LYS A 203 -17.14 8.72 -3.00
C LYS A 203 -16.62 7.31 -3.26
N MET A 204 -15.39 7.16 -3.79
CA MET A 204 -14.78 5.85 -4.03
C MET A 204 -14.51 5.10 -2.72
N LEU A 205 -14.01 5.77 -1.69
CA LEU A 205 -13.80 5.18 -0.36
C LEU A 205 -15.10 4.83 0.37
N ALA A 206 -16.24 5.29 -0.14
CA ALA A 206 -17.59 4.98 0.33
C ALA A 206 -18.33 3.97 -0.57
N PHE A 207 -17.69 3.37 -1.58
CA PHE A 207 -18.32 2.37 -2.44
C PHE A 207 -18.83 1.14 -1.67
N CYS A 208 -18.08 0.74 -0.65
CA CYS A 208 -18.42 -0.39 0.21
C CYS A 208 -18.20 0.00 1.68
N ASP A 209 -19.12 -0.39 2.56
CA ASP A 209 -18.92 -0.28 4.02
C ASP A 209 -18.10 -1.48 4.49
N SER A 210 -16.80 -1.42 4.23
CA SER A 210 -15.87 -2.51 4.53
C SER A 210 -14.59 -1.99 5.19
N PRO A 211 -14.07 -2.70 6.21
CA PRO A 211 -12.76 -2.40 6.77
C PRO A 211 -11.61 -2.66 5.80
N TYR A 212 -11.85 -3.37 4.72
CA TYR A 212 -10.84 -3.75 3.73
C TYR A 212 -10.72 -2.77 2.56
N LEU A 213 -11.64 -1.80 2.41
CA LEU A 213 -11.49 -0.71 1.43
C LEU A 213 -10.79 0.46 2.08
N ARG A 214 -9.56 0.72 1.67
CA ARG A 214 -8.65 1.69 2.26
C ARG A 214 -7.95 2.53 1.18
N MET A 215 -6.97 3.30 1.58
CA MET A 215 -6.25 4.23 0.74
C MET A 215 -4.74 4.03 0.83
N ASN A 216 -4.07 4.04 -0.33
CA ASN A 216 -2.66 4.33 -0.45
C ASN A 216 -2.49 5.84 -0.71
N MET A 217 -1.88 6.54 0.22
CA MET A 217 -1.61 7.99 0.07
C MET A 217 -0.31 8.18 -0.69
N ASP A 218 -0.40 8.70 -1.92
CA ASP A 218 0.78 9.13 -2.67
C ASP A 218 0.98 10.64 -2.55
N THR A 219 2.12 11.04 -1.98
CA THR A 219 2.46 12.43 -1.74
C THR A 219 2.84 13.18 -3.01
N GLY A 220 3.47 12.48 -3.98
CA GLY A 220 3.92 13.05 -5.24
C GLY A 220 2.79 13.15 -6.28
N ASN A 221 2.04 12.07 -6.47
CA ASN A 221 0.92 12.05 -7.41
C ASN A 221 -0.14 13.09 -7.03
N THR A 222 -0.43 13.22 -5.72
CA THR A 222 -1.32 14.28 -5.21
C THR A 222 -0.80 15.67 -5.59
N TYR A 223 0.51 15.91 -5.39
CA TYR A 223 1.11 17.20 -5.73
C TYR A 223 1.12 17.46 -7.24
N ILE A 224 1.49 16.48 -8.06
CA ILE A 224 1.51 16.57 -9.53
C ILE A 224 0.12 16.90 -10.09
N ALA A 225 -0.93 16.32 -9.51
CA ALA A 225 -2.32 16.62 -9.86
C ALA A 225 -2.78 18.03 -9.47
N GLY A 226 -1.92 18.82 -8.81
CA GLY A 226 -2.25 20.19 -8.39
C GLY A 226 -3.03 20.27 -7.08
N GLN A 227 -3.12 19.17 -6.34
CA GLN A 227 -3.74 19.14 -5.01
C GLN A 227 -2.69 19.46 -3.94
N ASP A 228 -3.15 19.89 -2.77
CA ASP A 228 -2.31 20.02 -1.57
C ASP A 228 -2.20 18.66 -0.87
N PRO A 229 -1.03 17.99 -0.86
CA PRO A 229 -0.88 16.69 -0.21
C PRO A 229 -1.18 16.72 1.29
N VAL A 230 -0.99 17.86 1.94
CA VAL A 230 -1.23 18.03 3.37
C VAL A 230 -2.73 18.04 3.65
N ALA A 231 -3.49 18.84 2.93
CA ALA A 231 -4.95 18.90 3.05
C ALA A 231 -5.60 17.57 2.64
N PHE A 232 -5.09 16.93 1.58
CA PHE A 232 -5.56 15.64 1.10
C PHE A 232 -5.33 14.55 2.15
N CYS A 233 -4.13 14.45 2.69
CA CYS A 233 -3.81 13.51 3.76
C CYS A 233 -4.66 13.77 5.01
N ASP A 234 -4.83 15.03 5.43
CA ASP A 234 -5.64 15.36 6.62
C ASP A 234 -7.10 14.93 6.47
N ARG A 235 -7.68 15.11 5.27
CA ARG A 235 -9.06 14.68 4.95
C ARG A 235 -9.22 13.16 5.08
N PHE A 236 -8.24 12.38 4.59
CA PHE A 236 -8.34 10.93 4.46
C PHE A 236 -7.51 10.14 5.47
N LYS A 237 -6.80 10.76 6.39
CA LYS A 237 -5.83 10.14 7.31
C LYS A 237 -6.32 8.86 8.00
N LYS A 238 -7.62 8.75 8.33
CA LYS A 238 -8.20 7.54 8.97
C LYS A 238 -8.39 6.36 8.01
N LYS A 239 -8.29 6.61 6.70
CA LYS A 239 -8.40 5.58 5.67
C LYS A 239 -7.03 5.13 5.13
N VAL A 240 -5.96 5.87 5.43
CA VAL A 240 -4.59 5.57 4.98
C VAL A 240 -4.07 4.34 5.69
N THR A 241 -3.64 3.33 4.93
CA THR A 241 -2.98 2.11 5.43
C THR A 241 -1.62 1.84 4.79
N HIS A 242 -1.29 2.57 3.74
CA HIS A 242 0.00 2.57 3.07
C HIS A 242 0.30 3.96 2.51
N VAL A 243 1.57 4.29 2.35
CA VAL A 243 1.99 5.61 1.87
C VAL A 243 3.09 5.47 0.84
N HIS A 244 2.88 6.05 -0.34
CA HIS A 244 3.96 6.34 -1.28
C HIS A 244 4.58 7.68 -0.94
N VAL A 245 5.86 7.64 -0.58
CA VAL A 245 6.66 8.84 -0.34
C VAL A 245 7.38 9.19 -1.62
N LYS A 246 6.86 10.19 -2.32
CA LYS A 246 7.34 10.63 -3.63
C LYS A 246 7.59 12.13 -3.62
N ASP A 247 8.79 12.54 -3.96
CA ASP A 247 9.14 13.94 -4.17
C ASP A 247 9.08 14.28 -5.65
N VAL A 248 8.98 15.56 -5.97
CA VAL A 248 8.77 16.05 -7.34
C VAL A 248 9.86 17.04 -7.70
N SER A 249 10.59 16.77 -8.78
CA SER A 249 11.61 17.70 -9.25
C SER A 249 11.00 19.03 -9.71
N LYS A 250 11.74 20.12 -9.57
CA LYS A 250 11.29 21.45 -10.01
C LYS A 250 10.92 21.48 -11.50
N SER A 251 11.69 20.78 -12.34
CA SER A 251 11.44 20.69 -13.78
C SER A 251 10.15 19.92 -14.08
N LEU A 252 9.90 18.80 -13.39
CA LEU A 252 8.68 18.04 -13.54
C LEU A 252 7.46 18.85 -13.09
N ALA A 253 7.54 19.48 -11.92
CA ALA A 253 6.45 20.35 -11.43
C ALA A 253 6.10 21.45 -12.44
N ALA A 254 7.10 22.10 -13.03
CA ALA A 254 6.87 23.13 -14.06
C ALA A 254 6.19 22.57 -15.33
N ALA A 255 6.42 21.31 -15.67
CA ALA A 255 5.90 20.68 -16.87
C ALA A 255 4.48 20.12 -16.72
N VAL A 256 4.11 19.58 -15.55
CA VAL A 256 2.90 18.74 -15.41
C VAL A 256 1.94 19.16 -14.29
N LEU A 257 2.33 20.06 -13.40
CA LEU A 257 1.51 20.45 -12.26
C LEU A 257 0.08 20.87 -12.66
N GLY A 258 -0.91 20.26 -12.02
CA GLY A 258 -2.33 20.58 -12.24
C GLY A 258 -2.94 19.98 -13.51
N LYS A 259 -2.25 19.08 -14.22
CA LYS A 259 -2.86 18.27 -15.29
C LYS A 259 -3.71 17.15 -14.67
N GLN A 260 -4.62 16.59 -15.48
CA GLN A 260 -5.66 15.64 -15.04
C GLN A 260 -5.14 14.27 -14.49
N THR A 261 -3.85 14.09 -14.37
CA THR A 261 -3.24 12.85 -13.84
C THR A 261 -2.15 13.19 -12.83
N GLY A 262 -2.01 12.35 -11.82
CA GLY A 262 -0.91 12.41 -10.85
C GLY A 262 0.36 11.70 -11.32
N ILE A 263 0.31 10.94 -12.43
CA ILE A 263 1.40 10.08 -12.86
C ILE A 263 2.45 10.85 -13.63
N ALA A 264 3.69 10.78 -13.16
CA ALA A 264 4.87 11.17 -13.90
C ALA A 264 6.13 10.61 -13.23
N VAL A 265 7.12 10.24 -14.03
CA VAL A 265 8.43 9.77 -13.54
C VAL A 265 9.17 10.93 -12.89
N SER A 266 9.37 10.87 -11.58
CA SER A 266 9.91 11.99 -10.81
C SER A 266 11.40 12.26 -11.05
N ASN A 267 12.21 11.22 -11.30
CA ASN A 267 13.68 11.29 -11.38
C ASN A 267 14.28 12.18 -10.27
N CYS A 268 13.73 12.09 -9.07
CA CYS A 268 14.07 12.97 -7.97
C CYS A 268 14.23 12.15 -6.68
N ALA A 269 15.36 12.31 -6.01
CA ALA A 269 15.50 11.75 -4.67
C ALA A 269 14.54 12.47 -3.71
N ILE A 270 13.96 11.73 -2.78
CA ILE A 270 13.12 12.31 -1.74
C ILE A 270 13.96 13.29 -0.91
N GLY A 271 13.50 14.51 -0.79
CA GLY A 271 14.20 15.60 -0.11
C GLY A 271 14.93 16.58 -1.03
N ASP A 272 15.06 16.28 -2.32
CA ASP A 272 15.66 17.18 -3.31
C ASP A 272 14.62 17.98 -4.11
N GLY A 273 13.37 17.57 -4.03
CA GLY A 273 12.29 18.14 -4.82
C GLY A 273 11.56 19.29 -4.12
N VAL A 274 10.54 19.77 -4.81
CA VAL A 274 9.71 20.89 -4.33
C VAL A 274 8.61 20.43 -3.35
N ASN A 275 8.39 19.12 -3.22
CA ASN A 275 7.35 18.54 -2.37
C ASN A 275 7.88 18.11 -0.98
N ALA A 276 9.18 18.18 -0.73
CA ALA A 276 9.80 17.73 0.53
C ALA A 276 9.17 18.35 1.80
N GLY A 277 8.79 19.62 1.73
CA GLY A 277 8.13 20.32 2.84
C GLY A 277 6.73 19.77 3.14
N ASN A 278 5.97 19.38 2.12
CA ASN A 278 4.65 18.75 2.26
C ASN A 278 4.79 17.33 2.82
N ILE A 279 5.78 16.55 2.35
CA ILE A 279 6.07 15.21 2.88
C ILE A 279 6.29 15.28 4.40
N ARG A 280 7.10 16.21 4.89
CA ARG A 280 7.31 16.39 6.35
C ARG A 280 6.01 16.66 7.11
N LYS A 281 5.12 17.49 6.56
CA LYS A 281 3.81 17.79 7.17
C LYS A 281 2.88 16.57 7.15
N VAL A 282 2.86 15.82 6.04
CA VAL A 282 2.11 14.56 5.92
C VAL A 282 2.58 13.55 6.98
N LEU A 283 3.89 13.36 7.13
CA LEU A 283 4.47 12.48 8.16
C LEU A 283 4.07 12.93 9.58
N THR A 284 3.96 14.25 9.82
CA THR A 284 3.50 14.79 11.09
C THR A 284 2.04 14.44 11.36
N ILE A 285 1.15 14.61 10.38
CA ILE A 285 -0.27 14.23 10.47
C ILE A 285 -0.40 12.73 10.79
N LEU A 286 0.34 11.90 10.08
CA LEU A 286 0.31 10.44 10.25
C LEU A 286 0.83 10.03 11.64
N ARG A 287 1.90 10.66 12.13
CA ARG A 287 2.38 10.47 13.51
C ARG A 287 1.30 10.79 14.54
N ASP A 288 0.63 11.93 14.36
CA ASP A 288 -0.32 12.45 15.36
C ASP A 288 -1.60 11.59 15.45
N ILE A 289 -1.93 10.85 14.40
CA ILE A 289 -3.03 9.86 14.43
C ILE A 289 -2.58 8.45 14.85
N GLY A 290 -1.29 8.24 15.05
CA GLY A 290 -0.75 6.93 15.42
C GLY A 290 -0.65 5.94 14.26
N TYR A 291 -0.38 6.41 13.03
CA TYR A 291 -0.13 5.54 11.88
C TYR A 291 1.10 4.66 12.13
N ASP A 292 0.95 3.35 11.92
CA ASP A 292 1.97 2.32 12.14
C ASP A 292 2.29 1.48 10.89
N GLY A 293 1.91 2.00 9.72
CA GLY A 293 2.11 1.34 8.42
C GLY A 293 3.49 1.57 7.81
N VAL A 294 3.58 1.28 6.51
CA VAL A 294 4.80 1.41 5.73
C VAL A 294 4.82 2.73 4.96
N LEU A 295 5.98 3.36 4.94
CA LEU A 295 6.36 4.48 4.09
C LEU A 295 7.18 3.90 2.94
N SER A 296 6.56 3.65 1.80
CA SER A 296 7.18 3.09 0.61
C SER A 296 7.81 4.22 -0.21
N MET A 297 9.12 4.21 -0.35
CA MET A 297 9.83 5.19 -1.19
C MET A 297 9.54 4.90 -2.66
N GLU A 298 8.83 5.79 -3.31
CA GLU A 298 8.51 5.73 -4.74
C GLU A 298 9.24 6.86 -5.48
N CYS A 299 10.54 6.70 -5.59
CA CYS A 299 11.39 7.63 -6.33
C CYS A 299 11.78 7.00 -7.67
N GLU A 300 10.91 7.12 -8.66
CA GLU A 300 11.15 6.52 -9.99
C GLU A 300 12.39 7.11 -10.63
N GLY A 301 13.22 6.23 -11.18
CA GLY A 301 14.44 6.63 -11.86
C GLY A 301 15.53 5.57 -11.91
N ALA A 302 16.79 5.99 -11.81
CA ALA A 302 17.96 5.14 -12.03
C ALA A 302 18.35 4.23 -10.85
N GLY A 303 17.53 4.12 -9.80
CA GLY A 303 17.82 3.28 -8.62
C GLY A 303 19.03 3.75 -7.82
N GLY A 304 19.76 2.79 -7.24
CA GLY A 304 21.07 2.99 -6.60
C GLY A 304 21.22 4.27 -5.80
N PRO A 305 22.10 5.20 -6.24
CA PRO A 305 22.42 6.40 -5.46
C PRO A 305 21.21 7.28 -5.11
N MET A 306 20.18 7.30 -5.97
CA MET A 306 18.97 8.10 -5.74
C MET A 306 18.13 7.53 -4.60
N ILE A 307 17.92 6.22 -4.58
CA ILE A 307 17.14 5.59 -3.50
C ILE A 307 17.91 5.60 -2.17
N GLU A 308 19.24 5.48 -2.21
CA GLU A 308 20.09 5.60 -1.00
C GLU A 308 20.01 7.00 -0.39
N LYS A 309 20.02 8.04 -1.23
CA LYS A 309 19.82 9.42 -0.80
C LYS A 309 18.42 9.63 -0.21
N SER A 310 17.41 9.08 -0.85
CA SER A 310 16.02 9.10 -0.38
C SER A 310 15.87 8.43 0.99
N LEU A 311 16.47 7.25 1.17
CA LEU A 311 16.48 6.52 2.43
C LEU A 311 17.17 7.32 3.55
N ALA A 312 18.32 7.91 3.25
CA ALA A 312 19.03 8.73 4.21
C ALA A 312 18.23 9.97 4.64
N TRP A 313 17.55 10.62 3.70
CA TRP A 313 16.67 11.75 3.99
C TRP A 313 15.46 11.33 4.83
N LEU A 314 14.81 10.23 4.48
CA LEU A 314 13.61 9.75 5.18
C LEU A 314 13.96 9.35 6.62
N ARG A 315 15.03 8.58 6.83
CA ARG A 315 15.52 8.22 8.18
C ARG A 315 15.84 9.44 9.04
N ARG A 316 16.51 10.45 8.46
CA ARG A 316 16.80 11.70 9.16
C ARG A 316 15.52 12.44 9.53
N THR A 317 14.61 12.56 8.59
CA THR A 317 13.32 13.25 8.79
C THR A 317 12.47 12.57 9.89
N LEU A 318 12.39 11.25 9.91
CA LEU A 318 11.66 10.52 10.95
C LEU A 318 12.27 10.76 12.33
N ARG A 319 13.60 10.75 12.45
CA ARG A 319 14.28 11.10 13.71
C ARG A 319 13.97 12.53 14.16
N GLU A 320 14.07 13.51 13.27
CA GLU A 320 13.76 14.93 13.55
C GLU A 320 12.31 15.12 13.99
N LEU A 321 11.39 14.35 13.46
CA LEU A 321 9.96 14.37 13.82
C LEU A 321 9.63 13.50 15.05
N ASN A 322 10.62 12.86 15.68
CA ASN A 322 10.43 11.92 16.80
C ASN A 322 9.48 10.76 16.44
N ILE A 323 9.56 10.24 15.23
CA ILE A 323 8.79 9.10 14.75
C ILE A 323 9.68 7.85 14.87
N PRO A 324 9.29 6.84 15.67
CA PRO A 324 10.00 5.56 15.72
C PRO A 324 9.95 4.85 14.37
N THR A 325 11.05 4.20 13.99
CA THR A 325 11.13 3.39 12.78
C THR A 325 11.97 2.15 13.04
N ASP A 326 11.78 1.11 12.23
CA ASP A 326 12.46 -0.17 12.28
C ASP A 326 13.69 -0.24 11.35
N GLY A 327 14.09 0.89 10.76
CA GLY A 327 15.18 0.91 9.79
C GLY A 327 16.11 2.14 9.85
#